data_2be0821fb7ef5eafc47b74b353c19773
#
_entry.id   2be0821fb7ef5eafc47b74b353c19773
#
_cell.length_a   1.000
_cell.length_b   1.000
_cell.length_c   1.000
_cell.angle_alpha   90.00
_cell.angle_beta   90.00
_cell.angle_gamma   90.00
#
_symmetry.space_group_name_H-M   'P 1'
#
loop_
_entity.id
_entity.type
_entity.pdbx_description
1 polymer ?
#
loop_
_entity_poly.entity_id
_entity_poly.type
_entity_poly.pdbx_seq_one_letter_code
_entity_poly.pdbx_strand_id
1 'polypeptide(L)'
;MSEQPLYTFKNPWFSASVGITVVLAVLAALAGLIWLPLAQPDLKLAGIWDAICSAAGVPRASVQTGAQQPDFTTSNVVMTSEMLTRPSQVSIGRGATLAQRCAICHGPQGVSDANSPNLAGQYAAVTYKELNDFKTAARVNAVMSPFAVNMSNQDMLDLAAYYSYLPRVPTSHADAKLAAPPIVTVGAPMRNIAPCGSCHGDIDNKAGSPWLGGQSAVYIKAQLQAFASGARRNDISQQMRNIARHMTAEEIDQAARYYEAQP
;
A
#
# COMPACT_ATOMS: atom_id res chain seq x y z
N MET A 1 5.51 57.48 43.98
CA MET A 1 5.20 56.02 43.84
C MET A 1 6.21 55.45 42.86
N SER A 2 7.22 54.71 43.36
CA SER A 2 8.22 54.07 42.50
C SER A 2 7.56 52.91 41.78
N GLU A 3 7.44 53.00 40.47
CA GLU A 3 6.99 51.89 39.64
C GLU A 3 7.97 50.70 39.78
N GLN A 4 7.52 49.66 40.40
CA GLN A 4 8.31 48.40 40.46
C GLN A 4 8.38 47.82 39.08
N PRO A 5 9.57 47.49 38.56
CA PRO A 5 9.68 46.89 37.23
C PRO A 5 8.95 45.56 37.18
N LEU A 6 8.09 45.40 36.17
CA LEU A 6 7.17 44.25 36.00
C LEU A 6 7.90 42.91 35.88
N TYR A 7 9.09 42.88 35.31
CA TYR A 7 9.88 41.65 34.99
C TYR A 7 11.07 41.46 35.94
N THR A 8 10.84 41.49 37.23
CA THR A 8 11.89 41.22 38.24
C THR A 8 11.41 40.21 39.25
N PHE A 9 12.30 39.36 39.75
CA PHE A 9 12.01 38.40 40.81
C PHE A 9 11.58 39.05 42.14
N LYS A 10 11.68 40.37 42.27
CA LYS A 10 11.11 41.12 43.40
C LYS A 10 9.61 41.32 43.26
N ASN A 11 9.06 41.18 42.04
CA ASN A 11 7.63 41.23 41.80
C ASN A 11 7.02 39.85 42.11
N PRO A 12 6.12 39.75 43.09
CA PRO A 12 5.55 38.44 43.49
C PRO A 12 4.77 37.75 42.36
N TRP A 13 4.12 38.50 41.49
CA TRP A 13 3.39 37.96 40.34
C TRP A 13 4.33 37.38 39.28
N PHE A 14 5.45 38.05 39.01
CA PHE A 14 6.45 37.54 38.07
C PHE A 14 7.11 36.28 38.63
N SER A 15 7.51 36.29 39.89
CA SER A 15 8.09 35.10 40.53
C SER A 15 7.13 33.91 40.57
N ALA A 16 5.84 34.16 40.85
CA ALA A 16 4.82 33.13 40.86
C ALA A 16 4.59 32.54 39.44
N SER A 17 4.49 33.39 38.41
CA SER A 17 4.29 32.93 37.04
C SER A 17 5.47 32.13 36.53
N VAL A 18 6.70 32.56 36.76
CA VAL A 18 7.91 31.80 36.43
C VAL A 18 7.96 30.48 37.19
N GLY A 19 7.67 30.48 38.48
CA GLY A 19 7.62 29.27 39.29
C GLY A 19 6.60 28.26 38.78
N ILE A 20 5.38 28.68 38.46
CA ILE A 20 4.33 27.82 37.90
C ILE A 20 4.76 27.26 36.55
N THR A 21 5.33 28.09 35.68
CA THR A 21 5.80 27.66 34.36
C THR A 21 6.89 26.57 34.47
N VAL A 22 7.86 26.78 35.36
CA VAL A 22 8.92 25.78 35.61
C VAL A 22 8.34 24.48 36.17
N VAL A 23 7.42 24.55 37.11
CA VAL A 23 6.77 23.35 37.66
C VAL A 23 6.00 22.61 36.60
N LEU A 24 5.23 23.29 35.75
CA LEU A 24 4.50 22.64 34.65
C LEU A 24 5.44 22.01 33.62
N ALA A 25 6.54 22.68 33.29
CA ALA A 25 7.55 22.15 32.38
C ALA A 25 8.22 20.87 32.94
N VAL A 26 8.55 20.85 34.22
CA VAL A 26 9.12 19.69 34.91
C VAL A 26 8.10 18.56 34.96
N LEU A 27 6.85 18.80 35.29
CA LEU A 27 5.80 17.80 35.33
C LEU A 27 5.54 17.21 33.92
N ALA A 28 5.52 18.05 32.89
CA ALA A 28 5.39 17.61 31.52
C ALA A 28 6.57 16.75 31.08
N ALA A 29 7.79 17.15 31.44
CA ALA A 29 8.98 16.34 31.16
C ALA A 29 8.97 14.99 31.89
N LEU A 30 8.60 14.94 33.15
CA LEU A 30 8.46 13.72 33.92
C LEU A 30 7.38 12.79 33.35
N ALA A 31 6.24 13.36 32.99
CA ALA A 31 5.17 12.60 32.36
C ALA A 31 5.58 12.04 30.98
N GLY A 32 6.17 12.89 30.12
CA GLY A 32 6.53 12.51 28.76
C GLY A 32 7.76 11.63 28.63
N LEU A 33 8.79 11.86 29.45
CA LEU A 33 10.08 11.18 29.33
C LEU A 33 10.24 9.97 30.26
N ILE A 34 9.48 9.92 31.34
CA ILE A 34 9.61 8.85 32.35
C ILE A 34 8.33 8.02 32.44
N TRP A 35 7.21 8.67 32.77
CA TRP A 35 5.97 7.94 33.05
C TRP A 35 5.35 7.30 31.78
N LEU A 36 5.26 8.03 30.67
CA LEU A 36 4.69 7.49 29.43
C LEU A 36 5.45 6.29 28.87
N PRO A 37 6.81 6.29 28.80
CA PRO A 37 7.56 5.12 28.37
C PRO A 37 7.43 3.91 29.30
N LEU A 38 7.23 4.13 30.59
CA LEU A 38 7.03 3.05 31.57
C LEU A 38 5.60 2.48 31.55
N ALA A 39 4.60 3.34 31.27
CA ALA A 39 3.19 2.96 31.24
C ALA A 39 2.77 2.28 29.90
N GLN A 40 3.54 2.48 28.85
CA GLN A 40 3.28 1.88 27.52
C GLN A 40 4.44 0.95 27.12
N PRO A 41 4.42 -0.33 27.52
CA PRO A 41 5.49 -1.28 27.23
C PRO A 41 5.69 -1.54 25.72
N ASP A 42 4.71 -1.21 24.89
CA ASP A 42 4.81 -1.30 23.43
C ASP A 42 5.66 -0.17 22.81
N LEU A 43 5.88 0.91 23.55
CA LEU A 43 6.84 1.94 23.20
C LEU A 43 8.24 1.49 23.67
N LYS A 44 8.86 0.57 22.94
CA LYS A 44 10.27 0.19 23.13
C LYS A 44 11.18 1.36 22.76
N LEU A 45 11.24 2.37 23.65
CA LEU A 45 12.11 3.52 23.51
C LEU A 45 13.52 3.09 23.96
N ALA A 46 14.43 2.95 23.00
CA ALA A 46 15.83 2.57 23.28
C ALA A 46 16.62 3.65 24.04
N GLY A 47 15.98 4.82 24.37
CA GLY A 47 16.57 5.87 25.14
C GLY A 47 15.83 7.22 25.03
N ILE A 48 16.34 8.19 25.76
CA ILE A 48 15.78 9.56 25.81
C ILE A 48 15.72 10.24 24.43
N TRP A 49 16.70 9.97 23.57
CA TRP A 49 16.74 10.48 22.20
C TRP A 49 15.64 9.90 21.33
N ASP A 50 15.31 8.62 21.47
CA ASP A 50 14.20 7.99 20.77
C ASP A 50 12.85 8.58 21.19
N ALA A 51 12.71 8.93 22.48
CA ALA A 51 11.52 9.59 22.98
C ALA A 51 11.36 11.00 22.37
N ILE A 52 12.44 11.76 22.32
CA ILE A 52 12.48 13.12 21.75
C ILE A 52 12.19 13.07 20.23
N CYS A 53 12.86 12.19 19.49
CA CYS A 53 12.66 12.03 18.05
C CYS A 53 11.23 11.59 17.73
N SER A 54 10.68 10.67 18.51
CA SER A 54 9.30 10.21 18.36
C SER A 54 8.28 11.31 18.60
N ALA A 55 8.49 12.12 19.65
CA ALA A 55 7.65 13.28 19.95
C ALA A 55 7.74 14.37 18.89
N ALA A 56 8.90 14.50 18.23
CA ALA A 56 9.14 15.43 17.13
C ALA A 56 8.64 14.90 15.77
N GLY A 57 8.02 13.71 15.70
CA GLY A 57 7.53 13.12 14.45
C GLY A 57 8.63 12.63 13.51
N VAL A 58 9.87 12.51 14.01
CA VAL A 58 10.99 11.96 13.21
C VAL A 58 10.80 10.46 13.06
N PRO A 59 10.78 9.92 11.81
CA PRO A 59 10.68 8.49 11.60
C PRO A 59 11.82 7.77 12.30
N ARG A 60 11.50 6.78 13.12
CA ARG A 60 12.52 5.92 13.74
C ARG A 60 13.23 5.14 12.65
N ALA A 61 14.55 5.26 12.57
CA ALA A 61 15.33 4.20 12.02
C ALA A 61 15.07 2.98 12.92
N SER A 62 14.39 1.95 12.39
CA SER A 62 14.24 0.68 13.10
C SER A 62 15.63 0.24 13.52
N VAL A 63 15.91 0.27 14.82
CA VAL A 63 17.09 -0.42 15.34
C VAL A 63 16.85 -1.88 15.00
N GLN A 64 17.51 -2.35 13.96
CA GLN A 64 17.55 -3.74 13.59
C GLN A 64 18.35 -4.47 14.68
N THR A 65 17.69 -4.76 15.79
CA THR A 65 18.15 -5.84 16.66
C THR A 65 18.06 -7.10 15.82
N GLY A 66 19.18 -7.48 15.19
CA GLY A 66 19.37 -8.73 14.48
C GLY A 66 18.14 -9.19 13.69
N ALA A 67 17.62 -8.32 12.82
CA ALA A 67 16.52 -8.72 11.93
C ALA A 67 17.08 -9.84 11.06
N GLN A 68 16.73 -11.07 11.37
CA GLN A 68 16.85 -12.17 10.44
C GLN A 68 16.26 -11.64 9.13
N GLN A 69 17.10 -11.61 8.09
CA GLN A 69 16.65 -11.23 6.77
C GLN A 69 15.41 -12.08 6.48
N PRO A 70 14.28 -11.47 6.13
CA PRO A 70 13.05 -12.25 6.00
C PRO A 70 13.28 -13.36 4.97
N ASP A 71 12.87 -14.56 5.32
CA ASP A 71 13.05 -15.80 4.54
C ASP A 71 12.16 -15.79 3.27
N PHE A 72 12.03 -14.63 2.62
CA PHE A 72 11.25 -14.46 1.41
C PHE A 72 11.88 -13.43 0.48
N THR A 73 11.78 -13.68 -0.81
CA THR A 73 12.20 -12.76 -1.87
C THR A 73 11.20 -11.61 -1.99
N THR A 74 11.67 -10.38 -1.95
CA THR A 74 10.86 -9.20 -2.25
C THR A 74 10.89 -8.90 -3.75
N SER A 75 9.91 -8.13 -4.26
CA SER A 75 9.96 -7.66 -5.64
C SER A 75 11.20 -6.80 -5.88
N ASN A 76 11.95 -7.12 -6.94
CA ASN A 76 13.12 -6.38 -7.39
C ASN A 76 12.85 -5.58 -8.68
N VAL A 77 11.59 -5.50 -9.10
CA VAL A 77 11.20 -4.79 -10.32
C VAL A 77 11.35 -3.29 -10.12
N VAL A 78 12.18 -2.68 -10.96
CA VAL A 78 12.30 -1.22 -11.07
C VAL A 78 11.38 -0.75 -12.19
N MET A 79 10.49 0.20 -11.87
CA MET A 79 9.61 0.82 -12.86
C MET A 79 10.42 1.78 -13.72
N THR A 80 10.57 1.46 -15.01
CA THR A 80 11.26 2.32 -15.98
C THR A 80 10.27 3.18 -16.75
N SER A 81 10.74 4.30 -17.30
CA SER A 81 9.92 5.15 -18.17
C SER A 81 9.39 4.40 -19.39
N GLU A 82 10.13 3.44 -19.92
CA GLU A 82 9.68 2.57 -21.03
C GLU A 82 8.45 1.75 -20.68
N MET A 83 8.38 1.21 -19.47
CA MET A 83 7.20 0.45 -18.99
C MET A 83 5.95 1.33 -18.84
N LEU A 84 6.14 2.64 -18.74
CA LEU A 84 5.06 3.62 -18.61
C LEU A 84 4.66 4.25 -19.94
N THR A 85 5.40 3.98 -21.03
CA THR A 85 5.10 4.46 -22.37
C THR A 85 4.15 3.51 -23.11
N ARG A 86 3.58 4.02 -24.22
CA ARG A 86 2.70 3.22 -25.08
C ARG A 86 3.49 2.08 -25.75
N PRO A 87 3.04 0.81 -25.64
CA PRO A 87 3.75 -0.33 -26.21
C PRO A 87 3.76 -0.31 -27.74
N SER A 88 4.76 -0.95 -28.35
CA SER A 88 4.87 -1.08 -29.81
C SER A 88 3.86 -2.11 -30.35
N GLN A 89 3.42 -1.92 -31.60
CA GLN A 89 2.51 -2.85 -32.28
C GLN A 89 3.10 -4.27 -32.42
N VAL A 90 4.41 -4.37 -32.60
CA VAL A 90 5.12 -5.65 -32.70
C VAL A 90 5.04 -6.42 -31.37
N SER A 91 5.24 -5.72 -30.26
CA SER A 91 5.14 -6.30 -28.91
C SER A 91 3.71 -6.76 -28.61
N ILE A 92 2.71 -5.94 -28.97
CA ILE A 92 1.29 -6.30 -28.83
C ILE A 92 0.97 -7.57 -29.60
N GLY A 93 1.42 -7.68 -30.87
CA GLY A 93 1.16 -8.86 -31.71
C GLY A 93 1.80 -10.16 -31.17
N ARG A 94 3.04 -10.09 -30.69
CA ARG A 94 3.69 -11.21 -30.02
C ARG A 94 2.98 -11.59 -28.73
N GLY A 95 2.61 -10.59 -27.92
CA GLY A 95 1.86 -10.77 -26.69
C GLY A 95 0.52 -11.47 -26.93
N ALA A 96 -0.21 -11.10 -27.99
CA ALA A 96 -1.46 -11.76 -28.38
C ALA A 96 -1.29 -13.27 -28.65
N THR A 97 -0.19 -13.65 -29.29
CA THR A 97 0.14 -15.06 -29.53
C THR A 97 0.47 -15.78 -28.23
N LEU A 98 1.27 -15.16 -27.36
CA LEU A 98 1.64 -15.72 -26.05
C LEU A 98 0.42 -15.86 -25.12
N ALA A 99 -0.53 -14.93 -25.19
CA ALA A 99 -1.71 -14.86 -24.33
C ALA A 99 -2.70 -16.02 -24.56
N GLN A 100 -2.63 -16.75 -25.69
CA GLN A 100 -3.53 -17.87 -25.96
C GLN A 100 -3.53 -18.93 -24.85
N ARG A 101 -2.38 -19.22 -24.27
CA ARG A 101 -2.27 -20.16 -23.14
C ARG A 101 -2.79 -19.58 -21.82
N CYS A 102 -2.87 -18.27 -21.68
CA CYS A 102 -3.38 -17.59 -20.50
C CYS A 102 -4.91 -17.49 -20.50
N ALA A 103 -5.51 -17.58 -21.70
CA ALA A 103 -6.95 -17.43 -21.92
C ALA A 103 -7.79 -18.49 -21.20
N ILE A 104 -7.22 -19.67 -20.89
CA ILE A 104 -7.90 -20.76 -20.19
C ILE A 104 -8.43 -20.28 -18.81
N CYS A 105 -7.67 -19.43 -18.11
CA CYS A 105 -8.02 -18.92 -16.78
C CYS A 105 -8.42 -17.46 -16.80
N HIS A 106 -7.77 -16.65 -17.67
CA HIS A 106 -7.99 -15.19 -17.73
C HIS A 106 -8.98 -14.75 -18.81
N GLY A 107 -9.60 -15.73 -19.51
CA GLY A 107 -10.53 -15.46 -20.62
C GLY A 107 -9.83 -15.07 -21.92
N PRO A 108 -10.47 -15.31 -23.09
CA PRO A 108 -9.89 -15.08 -24.40
C PRO A 108 -9.67 -13.58 -24.69
N GLN A 109 -10.42 -12.71 -24.02
CA GLN A 109 -10.30 -11.25 -24.11
C GLN A 109 -9.61 -10.65 -22.87
N GLY A 110 -9.00 -11.46 -22.01
CA GLY A 110 -8.40 -11.02 -20.77
C GLY A 110 -9.40 -10.66 -19.67
N VAL A 111 -10.64 -11.12 -19.80
CA VAL A 111 -11.71 -11.02 -18.81
C VAL A 111 -12.09 -12.42 -18.39
N SER A 112 -11.97 -12.71 -17.10
CA SER A 112 -12.17 -14.04 -16.53
C SER A 112 -13.61 -14.25 -16.09
N ASP A 113 -14.18 -15.39 -16.44
CA ASP A 113 -15.47 -15.87 -15.91
C ASP A 113 -15.31 -16.64 -14.58
N ALA A 114 -14.07 -16.73 -14.09
CA ALA A 114 -13.71 -17.39 -12.84
C ALA A 114 -13.08 -16.39 -11.87
N ASN A 115 -12.54 -16.87 -10.75
CA ASN A 115 -11.89 -16.04 -9.75
C ASN A 115 -10.41 -15.68 -10.09
N SER A 116 -9.99 -15.85 -11.36
CA SER A 116 -8.72 -15.32 -11.83
C SER A 116 -8.83 -13.82 -12.14
N PRO A 117 -7.76 -13.04 -11.99
CA PRO A 117 -7.86 -11.60 -12.24
C PRO A 117 -8.10 -11.30 -13.72
N ASN A 118 -8.89 -10.26 -13.97
CA ASN A 118 -9.01 -9.66 -15.28
C ASN A 118 -7.70 -8.95 -15.64
N LEU A 119 -7.21 -9.17 -16.85
CA LEU A 119 -5.96 -8.63 -17.37
C LEU A 119 -6.18 -7.53 -18.41
N ALA A 120 -7.36 -7.50 -19.05
CA ALA A 120 -7.69 -6.51 -20.07
C ALA A 120 -7.63 -5.08 -19.50
N GLY A 121 -6.90 -4.20 -20.21
CA GLY A 121 -6.73 -2.80 -19.82
C GLY A 121 -5.90 -2.58 -18.55
N GLN A 122 -5.24 -3.63 -18.04
CA GLN A 122 -4.32 -3.48 -16.92
C GLN A 122 -3.05 -2.76 -17.37
N TYR A 123 -2.46 -1.97 -16.49
CA TYR A 123 -1.22 -1.25 -16.78
C TYR A 123 -0.09 -2.23 -17.13
N ALA A 124 0.65 -1.94 -18.21
CA ALA A 124 1.75 -2.79 -18.67
C ALA A 124 2.80 -3.03 -17.56
N ALA A 125 3.17 -1.97 -16.84
CA ALA A 125 4.13 -2.06 -15.74
C ALA A 125 3.68 -3.01 -14.62
N VAL A 126 2.37 -3.05 -14.34
CA VAL A 126 1.78 -3.95 -13.33
C VAL A 126 1.82 -5.41 -13.82
N THR A 127 1.39 -5.66 -15.05
CA THR A 127 1.39 -7.01 -15.64
C THR A 127 2.81 -7.56 -15.69
N TYR A 128 3.77 -6.76 -16.17
CA TYR A 128 5.19 -7.14 -16.18
C TYR A 128 5.70 -7.46 -14.77
N LYS A 129 5.44 -6.55 -13.82
CA LYS A 129 5.88 -6.73 -12.43
C LYS A 129 5.35 -8.03 -11.82
N GLU A 130 4.08 -8.30 -11.95
CA GLU A 130 3.48 -9.49 -11.36
C GLU A 130 4.01 -10.78 -12.00
N LEU A 131 4.22 -10.80 -13.32
CA LEU A 131 4.85 -11.94 -14.00
C LEU A 131 6.30 -12.16 -13.53
N ASN A 132 7.08 -11.09 -13.42
CA ASN A 132 8.44 -11.17 -12.90
C ASN A 132 8.47 -11.62 -11.45
N ASP A 133 7.56 -11.14 -10.62
CA ASP A 133 7.47 -11.55 -9.22
C ASP A 133 7.12 -13.04 -9.07
N PHE A 134 6.24 -13.58 -9.92
CA PHE A 134 5.99 -15.01 -9.97
C PHE A 134 7.21 -15.80 -10.45
N LYS A 135 7.95 -15.28 -11.42
CA LYS A 135 9.19 -15.90 -11.93
C LYS A 135 10.28 -15.95 -10.88
N THR A 136 10.46 -14.89 -10.12
CA THR A 136 11.53 -14.73 -9.12
C THR A 136 11.14 -15.22 -7.72
N ALA A 137 9.95 -15.80 -7.56
CA ALA A 137 9.37 -16.20 -6.29
C ALA A 137 9.12 -15.07 -5.27
N ALA A 138 9.17 -13.81 -5.69
CA ALA A 138 8.72 -12.68 -4.87
C ALA A 138 7.21 -12.72 -4.63
N ARG A 139 6.46 -13.35 -5.55
CA ARG A 139 5.07 -13.76 -5.40
C ARG A 139 4.95 -15.24 -5.75
N VAL A 140 4.33 -16.01 -4.86
CA VAL A 140 4.15 -17.45 -5.07
C VAL A 140 2.68 -17.79 -5.27
N ASN A 141 2.39 -18.59 -6.28
CA ASN A 141 1.06 -19.15 -6.53
C ASN A 141 1.22 -20.49 -7.25
N ALA A 142 0.45 -21.49 -6.81
CA ALA A 142 0.56 -22.86 -7.34
C ALA A 142 0.31 -22.97 -8.86
N VAL A 143 -0.48 -22.05 -9.42
CA VAL A 143 -0.78 -22.01 -10.86
C VAL A 143 0.16 -21.06 -11.59
N MET A 144 0.28 -19.80 -11.14
CA MET A 144 0.99 -18.78 -11.89
C MET A 144 2.51 -18.92 -11.87
N SER A 145 3.11 -19.41 -10.76
CA SER A 145 4.57 -19.57 -10.69
C SER A 145 5.12 -20.56 -11.75
N PRO A 146 4.53 -21.74 -11.97
CA PRO A 146 4.94 -22.62 -13.07
C PRO A 146 4.82 -22.01 -14.46
N PHE A 147 3.82 -21.15 -14.71
CA PHE A 147 3.69 -20.45 -15.99
C PHE A 147 4.78 -19.40 -16.19
N ALA A 148 5.15 -18.68 -15.13
CA ALA A 148 6.08 -17.55 -15.22
C ALA A 148 7.56 -17.96 -15.23
N VAL A 149 7.93 -19.09 -14.59
CA VAL A 149 9.34 -19.47 -14.35
C VAL A 149 10.16 -19.57 -15.63
N ASN A 150 9.57 -20.01 -16.72
CA ASN A 150 10.23 -20.21 -18.02
C ASN A 150 10.03 -19.04 -19.01
N MET A 151 9.32 -17.97 -18.62
CA MET A 151 9.14 -16.80 -19.49
C MET A 151 10.46 -16.02 -19.62
N SER A 152 10.81 -15.62 -20.83
CA SER A 152 11.86 -14.63 -21.02
C SER A 152 11.40 -13.24 -20.58
N ASN A 153 12.35 -12.33 -20.37
CA ASN A 153 12.01 -10.93 -20.08
C ASN A 153 11.15 -10.32 -21.20
N GLN A 154 11.46 -10.67 -22.47
CA GLN A 154 10.71 -10.17 -23.61
C GLN A 154 9.28 -10.74 -23.66
N ASP A 155 9.06 -12.01 -23.31
CA ASP A 155 7.70 -12.58 -23.24
C ASP A 155 6.85 -11.83 -22.23
N MET A 156 7.41 -11.49 -21.07
CA MET A 156 6.71 -10.73 -20.04
C MET A 156 6.37 -9.31 -20.48
N LEU A 157 7.29 -8.64 -21.22
CA LEU A 157 7.04 -7.33 -21.80
C LEU A 157 5.98 -7.38 -22.90
N ASP A 158 5.99 -8.41 -23.75
CA ASP A 158 5.02 -8.58 -24.83
C ASP A 158 3.61 -8.89 -24.29
N LEU A 159 3.50 -9.75 -23.28
CA LEU A 159 2.24 -10.00 -22.58
C LEU A 159 1.71 -8.74 -21.88
N ALA A 160 2.58 -7.99 -21.24
CA ALA A 160 2.23 -6.71 -20.60
C ALA A 160 1.73 -5.70 -21.64
N ALA A 161 2.39 -5.61 -22.80
CA ALA A 161 1.98 -4.80 -23.93
C ALA A 161 0.59 -5.18 -24.44
N TYR A 162 0.35 -6.47 -24.65
CA TYR A 162 -0.93 -6.97 -25.17
C TYR A 162 -2.08 -6.69 -24.20
N TYR A 163 -1.96 -7.08 -22.93
CA TYR A 163 -3.05 -6.89 -21.98
C TYR A 163 -3.34 -5.41 -21.69
N SER A 164 -2.33 -4.55 -21.71
CA SER A 164 -2.54 -3.11 -21.56
C SER A 164 -3.19 -2.44 -22.77
N TYR A 165 -3.06 -3.05 -23.95
CA TYR A 165 -3.70 -2.60 -25.19
C TYR A 165 -5.18 -2.96 -25.25
N LEU A 166 -5.58 -4.08 -24.64
CA LEU A 166 -6.98 -4.50 -24.61
C LEU A 166 -7.85 -3.46 -23.89
N PRO A 167 -9.07 -3.19 -24.40
CA PRO A 167 -10.00 -2.28 -23.72
C PRO A 167 -10.43 -2.87 -22.37
N ARG A 168 -10.66 -1.99 -21.40
CA ARG A 168 -11.41 -2.34 -20.20
C ARG A 168 -12.86 -2.58 -20.61
N VAL A 169 -13.38 -3.74 -20.30
CA VAL A 169 -14.75 -4.13 -20.62
C VAL A 169 -15.53 -4.21 -19.32
N PRO A 170 -16.68 -3.53 -19.22
CA PRO A 170 -17.55 -3.67 -18.06
C PRO A 170 -17.90 -5.15 -17.84
N THR A 171 -17.80 -5.60 -16.60
CA THR A 171 -18.20 -6.97 -16.23
C THR A 171 -19.72 -7.05 -16.05
N SER A 172 -20.25 -8.28 -15.96
CA SER A 172 -21.68 -8.51 -15.66
C SER A 172 -22.12 -7.96 -14.30
N HIS A 173 -21.18 -7.62 -13.43
CA HIS A 173 -21.41 -7.06 -12.09
C HIS A 173 -21.30 -5.54 -12.05
N ALA A 174 -21.07 -4.87 -13.19
CA ALA A 174 -20.90 -3.42 -13.23
C ALA A 174 -22.18 -2.71 -12.77
N ASP A 175 -22.06 -1.90 -11.72
CA ASP A 175 -23.10 -0.99 -11.23
C ASP A 175 -22.48 0.38 -10.96
N ALA A 176 -22.51 1.24 -11.97
CA ALA A 176 -21.98 2.60 -11.90
C ALA A 176 -22.68 3.49 -10.85
N LYS A 177 -23.80 3.04 -10.27
CA LYS A 177 -24.53 3.77 -9.23
C LYS A 177 -24.10 3.41 -7.81
N LEU A 178 -23.28 2.36 -7.65
CA LEU A 178 -22.77 1.98 -6.34
C LEU A 178 -21.86 3.08 -5.80
N ALA A 179 -22.30 3.70 -4.70
CA ALA A 179 -21.52 4.76 -4.06
C ALA A 179 -20.20 4.22 -3.49
N ALA A 180 -19.14 4.98 -3.72
CA ALA A 180 -17.83 4.62 -3.20
C ALA A 180 -17.81 4.65 -1.66
N PRO A 181 -17.41 3.56 -0.99
CA PRO A 181 -17.35 3.52 0.46
C PRO A 181 -16.23 4.42 0.98
N PRO A 182 -16.32 4.91 2.24
CA PRO A 182 -15.31 5.81 2.82
C PRO A 182 -13.88 5.27 2.74
N ILE A 183 -13.68 3.96 2.85
CA ILE A 183 -12.35 3.35 2.74
C ILE A 183 -11.69 3.59 1.36
N VAL A 184 -12.48 3.76 0.31
CA VAL A 184 -12.01 4.04 -1.04
C VAL A 184 -11.69 5.52 -1.24
N THR A 185 -12.55 6.43 -0.73
CA THR A 185 -12.47 7.87 -1.00
C THR A 185 -11.75 8.67 0.07
N VAL A 186 -11.82 8.25 1.32
CA VAL A 186 -11.25 8.95 2.49
C VAL A 186 -10.15 8.13 3.16
N GLY A 187 -10.25 6.80 3.11
CA GLY A 187 -9.41 5.91 3.88
C GLY A 187 -9.77 5.89 5.36
N ALA A 188 -8.79 5.57 6.21
CA ALA A 188 -8.91 5.66 7.67
C ALA A 188 -7.61 6.24 8.25
N PRO A 189 -7.43 7.58 8.23
CA PRO A 189 -6.19 8.24 8.62
C PRO A 189 -5.70 7.89 10.02
N MET A 190 -6.62 7.72 10.98
CA MET A 190 -6.28 7.33 12.36
C MET A 190 -5.68 5.93 12.48
N ARG A 191 -5.81 5.10 11.44
CA ARG A 191 -5.22 3.76 11.32
C ARG A 191 -4.14 3.69 10.25
N ASN A 192 -3.66 4.84 9.76
CA ASN A 192 -2.68 4.96 8.67
C ASN A 192 -3.12 4.29 7.35
N ILE A 193 -4.41 4.30 7.06
CA ILE A 193 -4.95 3.78 5.81
C ILE A 193 -5.24 4.95 4.87
N ALA A 194 -4.44 5.07 3.79
CA ALA A 194 -4.73 5.99 2.71
C ALA A 194 -5.97 5.55 1.92
N PRO A 195 -6.69 6.48 1.26
CA PRO A 195 -7.79 6.11 0.36
C PRO A 195 -7.33 5.15 -0.72
N CYS A 196 -8.05 4.05 -0.96
CA CYS A 196 -7.69 3.08 -2.00
C CYS A 196 -7.62 3.76 -3.38
N GLY A 197 -8.58 4.66 -3.67
CA GLY A 197 -8.68 5.38 -4.93
C GLY A 197 -7.52 6.32 -5.22
N SER A 198 -6.72 6.72 -4.24
CA SER A 198 -5.54 7.57 -4.45
C SER A 198 -4.37 6.85 -5.15
N CYS A 199 -4.38 5.52 -5.18
CA CYS A 199 -3.36 4.71 -5.83
C CYS A 199 -3.91 3.80 -6.91
N HIS A 200 -5.18 3.37 -6.80
CA HIS A 200 -5.79 2.34 -7.65
C HIS A 200 -6.82 2.85 -8.66
N GLY A 201 -6.82 4.12 -8.96
CA GLY A 201 -7.84 4.79 -9.78
C GLY A 201 -8.97 5.36 -8.92
N ASP A 202 -9.93 6.04 -9.49
CA ASP A 202 -11.00 6.86 -8.94
C ASP A 202 -10.55 8.29 -8.59
N ILE A 203 -9.52 8.48 -7.77
CA ILE A 203 -8.98 9.79 -7.42
C ILE A 203 -7.70 10.04 -8.22
N ASP A 204 -6.75 9.09 -8.17
CA ASP A 204 -5.47 9.14 -8.87
C ASP A 204 -4.96 7.73 -9.14
N ASN A 205 -3.86 7.60 -9.88
CA ASN A 205 -3.20 6.34 -10.15
C ASN A 205 -1.70 6.42 -9.86
N LYS A 206 -1.26 5.60 -8.93
CA LYS A 206 0.16 5.50 -8.61
C LYS A 206 0.85 4.48 -9.52
N ALA A 207 1.97 4.87 -10.12
CA ALA A 207 2.78 3.97 -10.95
C ALA A 207 3.10 2.66 -10.22
N GLY A 208 2.82 1.53 -10.87
CA GLY A 208 2.98 0.19 -10.30
C GLY A 208 1.81 -0.32 -9.46
N SER A 209 0.80 0.51 -9.20
CA SER A 209 -0.46 0.06 -8.59
C SER A 209 -1.41 -0.47 -9.66
N PRO A 210 -2.07 -1.63 -9.46
CA PRO A 210 -3.02 -2.17 -10.43
C PRO A 210 -4.31 -1.35 -10.49
N TRP A 211 -4.90 -1.29 -11.68
CA TRP A 211 -6.31 -0.94 -11.84
C TRP A 211 -7.18 -2.02 -11.21
N LEU A 212 -8.16 -1.64 -10.41
CA LEU A 212 -9.02 -2.58 -9.68
C LEU A 212 -10.45 -2.65 -10.21
N GLY A 213 -10.91 -1.67 -10.99
CA GLY A 213 -12.26 -1.68 -11.56
C GLY A 213 -12.52 -2.96 -12.36
N GLY A 214 -13.70 -3.55 -12.17
CA GLY A 214 -14.11 -4.80 -12.80
C GLY A 214 -13.41 -6.06 -12.31
N GLN A 215 -12.53 -5.99 -11.31
CA GLN A 215 -11.92 -7.19 -10.73
C GLN A 215 -12.91 -7.93 -9.82
N SER A 216 -12.92 -9.26 -9.89
CA SER A 216 -13.79 -10.07 -9.01
C SER A 216 -13.59 -9.72 -7.53
N ALA A 217 -14.69 -9.50 -6.81
CA ALA A 217 -14.67 -9.24 -5.38
C ALA A 217 -14.00 -10.39 -4.61
N VAL A 218 -14.20 -11.62 -5.03
CA VAL A 218 -13.56 -12.81 -4.45
C VAL A 218 -12.05 -12.71 -4.59
N TYR A 219 -11.55 -12.31 -5.78
CA TYR A 219 -10.13 -12.13 -6.02
C TYR A 219 -9.55 -10.98 -5.17
N ILE A 220 -10.17 -9.80 -5.19
CA ILE A 220 -9.71 -8.64 -4.41
C ILE A 220 -9.65 -8.98 -2.92
N LYS A 221 -10.70 -9.58 -2.38
CA LYS A 221 -10.77 -10.00 -0.98
C LYS A 221 -9.65 -10.97 -0.61
N ALA A 222 -9.43 -11.99 -1.44
CA ALA A 222 -8.35 -12.94 -1.23
C ALA A 222 -6.96 -12.28 -1.26
N GLN A 223 -6.74 -11.29 -2.15
CA GLN A 223 -5.47 -10.56 -2.21
C GLN A 223 -5.27 -9.66 -0.98
N LEU A 224 -6.29 -8.94 -0.52
CA LEU A 224 -6.19 -8.12 0.69
C LEU A 224 -5.92 -9.00 1.92
N GLN A 225 -6.59 -10.14 2.06
CA GLN A 225 -6.34 -11.10 3.12
C GLN A 225 -4.91 -11.69 3.06
N ALA A 226 -4.42 -11.97 1.85
CA ALA A 226 -3.05 -12.45 1.65
C ALA A 226 -1.99 -11.39 2.02
N PHE A 227 -2.25 -10.11 1.74
CA PHE A 227 -1.40 -9.03 2.22
C PHE A 227 -1.49 -8.86 3.74
N ALA A 228 -2.69 -8.90 4.32
CA ALA A 228 -2.88 -8.76 5.77
C ALA A 228 -2.16 -9.86 6.56
N SER A 229 -2.25 -11.11 6.11
CA SER A 229 -1.55 -12.25 6.72
C SER A 229 -0.06 -12.29 6.42
N GLY A 230 0.41 -11.54 5.42
CA GLY A 230 1.77 -11.60 4.91
C GLY A 230 2.07 -12.81 4.02
N ALA A 231 1.08 -13.57 3.58
CA ALA A 231 1.24 -14.62 2.58
C ALA A 231 1.61 -14.03 1.21
N ARG A 232 1.12 -12.81 0.89
CA ARG A 232 1.56 -12.02 -0.26
C ARG A 232 2.46 -10.88 0.23
N ARG A 233 3.67 -10.76 -0.35
CA ARG A 233 4.73 -9.85 0.15
C ARG A 233 5.45 -9.08 -0.94
N ASN A 234 4.95 -9.13 -2.17
CA ASN A 234 5.56 -8.49 -3.33
C ASN A 234 5.19 -7.01 -3.50
N ASP A 235 4.61 -6.43 -2.48
CA ASP A 235 4.27 -5.01 -2.42
C ASP A 235 5.50 -4.15 -2.10
N ILE A 236 5.73 -3.13 -2.92
CA ILE A 236 6.86 -2.20 -2.76
C ILE A 236 6.70 -1.46 -1.41
N SER A 237 7.79 -1.42 -0.64
CA SER A 237 7.81 -0.73 0.67
C SER A 237 6.72 -1.16 1.64
N GLN A 238 6.22 -2.39 1.54
CA GLN A 238 5.17 -2.95 2.39
C GLN A 238 3.84 -2.17 2.39
N GLN A 239 3.58 -1.38 1.35
CA GLN A 239 2.43 -0.46 1.33
C GLN A 239 1.10 -1.20 1.49
N MET A 240 0.87 -2.25 0.69
CA MET A 240 -0.39 -3.00 0.76
C MET A 240 -0.50 -3.84 2.03
N ARG A 241 0.59 -4.42 2.52
CA ARG A 241 0.61 -5.14 3.81
C ARG A 241 0.28 -4.21 4.98
N ASN A 242 0.82 -3.00 4.98
CA ASN A 242 0.52 -2.02 6.03
C ASN A 242 -0.95 -1.59 6.00
N ILE A 243 -1.51 -1.35 4.83
CA ILE A 243 -2.93 -1.01 4.68
C ILE A 243 -3.81 -2.20 5.10
N ALA A 244 -3.61 -3.36 4.50
CA ALA A 244 -4.49 -4.51 4.66
C ALA A 244 -4.55 -5.05 6.11
N ARG A 245 -3.45 -4.97 6.87
CA ARG A 245 -3.42 -5.37 8.28
C ARG A 245 -4.30 -4.51 9.19
N HIS A 246 -4.54 -3.27 8.82
CA HIS A 246 -5.33 -2.33 9.60
C HIS A 246 -6.78 -2.21 9.12
N MET A 247 -7.14 -2.87 8.01
CA MET A 247 -8.51 -2.92 7.51
C MET A 247 -9.35 -3.91 8.34
N THR A 248 -10.60 -3.55 8.57
CA THR A 248 -11.60 -4.50 9.10
C THR A 248 -12.07 -5.46 8.00
N ALA A 249 -12.66 -6.59 8.40
CA ALA A 249 -13.24 -7.54 7.44
C ALA A 249 -14.36 -6.91 6.59
N GLU A 250 -15.13 -5.99 7.18
CA GLU A 250 -16.17 -5.25 6.48
C GLU A 250 -15.61 -4.27 5.46
N GLU A 251 -14.57 -3.52 5.79
CA GLU A 251 -13.90 -2.61 4.84
C GLU A 251 -13.27 -3.36 3.66
N ILE A 252 -12.70 -4.54 3.91
CA ILE A 252 -12.21 -5.42 2.86
C ILE A 252 -13.36 -5.84 1.92
N ASP A 253 -14.49 -6.22 2.48
CA ASP A 253 -15.67 -6.64 1.72
C ASP A 253 -16.26 -5.46 0.93
N GLN A 254 -16.43 -4.30 1.56
CA GLN A 254 -16.93 -3.07 0.91
C GLN A 254 -16.03 -2.63 -0.26
N ALA A 255 -14.71 -2.58 -0.06
CA ALA A 255 -13.77 -2.23 -1.10
C ALA A 255 -13.81 -3.24 -2.27
N ALA A 256 -13.86 -4.54 -1.97
CA ALA A 256 -13.91 -5.58 -2.98
C ALA A 256 -15.17 -5.49 -3.84
N ARG A 257 -16.34 -5.34 -3.25
CA ARG A 257 -17.62 -5.18 -3.97
C ARG A 257 -17.66 -3.90 -4.77
N TYR A 258 -17.14 -2.81 -4.22
CA TYR A 258 -17.10 -1.54 -4.92
C TYR A 258 -16.29 -1.66 -6.23
N TYR A 259 -15.08 -2.17 -6.15
CA TYR A 259 -14.24 -2.31 -7.35
C TYR A 259 -14.77 -3.34 -8.36
N GLU A 260 -15.43 -4.40 -7.91
CA GLU A 260 -16.09 -5.34 -8.83
C GLU A 260 -17.20 -4.67 -9.64
N ALA A 261 -17.93 -3.75 -9.00
CA ALA A 261 -19.01 -3.01 -9.63
C ALA A 261 -18.55 -1.86 -10.56
N GLN A 262 -17.28 -1.48 -10.51
CA GLN A 262 -16.75 -0.44 -11.39
C GLN A 262 -16.48 -1.00 -12.80
N PRO A 263 -16.66 -0.16 -13.85
CA PRO A 263 -16.39 -0.55 -15.22
C PRO A 263 -14.89 -0.71 -15.54
#